data_3df2c693be8cf4af0b2548be2d32c256
#
_entry.id   3df2c693be8cf4af0b2548be2d32c256
#
_cell.length_a   1.000
_cell.length_b   1.000
_cell.length_c   1.000
_cell.angle_alpha   90.00
_cell.angle_beta   90.00
_cell.angle_gamma   90.00
#
_symmetry.space_group_name_H-M   'P 1'
#
loop_
_entity.id
_entity.type
_entity.pdbx_description
1 polymer ?
#
loop_
_entity_poly.entity_id
_entity_poly.type
_entity_poly.pdbx_seq_one_letter_code
_entity_poly.pdbx_strand_id
1 'polypeptide(L)'
;MDRKLRIGVMGAKRGETMMRVLQKHPDAELVAICDNFEPALERAHKFCKEFGLDIEIFTEFDDFINYDMDAVVLANFANEHAPFAVKAMKAGKHVMSEVLPCQNPAEAVALVETAEETGMVYTYAENYCYMSDTFEMWRRFKNGDIGELHFAQCDYIHDCSADWLALTYGDTEHWRNKMPPTFYCTHSLGPVLMMADSRPVQVTGFETLPMEPFRKVGSATGHTNGIEMITLENGAVIESIHGGLKRPKNNYYSLYGSMGYLGNLENDDVMCYFEDGTLETAGDRGTKEIYTPEPFVSVELRRSTGMETHGGSDFYATHFFIQKILGKPDGEWAIDVYKAVEMGLCGLFAHRSILKGNQPIKIPDMRKKEDRDLYRNDVACTDKKTAGDSVLPVSSYPAYVYSDEEKAELKRQWEKIKNDD
;
A
#
# COMPACT_ATOMS: atom_id res chain seq x y z
N MET A 1 25.77 19.46 14.25
CA MET A 1 24.59 19.23 13.37
C MET A 1 24.74 17.82 12.86
N ASP A 2 23.80 16.97 13.17
CA ASP A 2 23.81 15.63 12.63
C ASP A 2 23.64 15.73 11.11
N ARG A 3 24.40 14.96 10.33
CA ARG A 3 24.28 15.01 8.88
C ARG A 3 22.88 14.56 8.44
N LYS A 4 22.39 15.09 7.34
CA LYS A 4 21.13 14.61 6.74
C LYS A 4 21.26 13.14 6.31
N LEU A 5 20.16 12.39 6.41
CA LEU A 5 20.07 11.05 5.81
C LEU A 5 20.14 11.17 4.29
N ARG A 6 21.00 10.38 3.67
CA ARG A 6 21.19 10.29 2.23
C ARG A 6 20.28 9.20 1.68
N ILE A 7 19.29 9.56 0.90
CA ILE A 7 18.24 8.63 0.45
C ILE A 7 18.18 8.58 -1.07
N GLY A 8 18.21 7.36 -1.62
CA GLY A 8 17.97 7.11 -3.03
C GLY A 8 16.52 6.68 -3.29
N VAL A 9 16.02 6.89 -4.51
CA VAL A 9 14.67 6.50 -4.93
C VAL A 9 14.74 5.62 -6.17
N MET A 10 14.14 4.42 -6.09
CA MET A 10 13.92 3.53 -7.24
C MET A 10 12.48 3.63 -7.72
N GLY A 11 12.30 3.85 -9.04
CA GLY A 11 10.99 4.08 -9.65
C GLY A 11 10.67 5.56 -9.77
N ALA A 12 11.14 6.23 -10.84
CA ALA A 12 11.07 7.68 -10.99
C ALA A 12 9.66 8.22 -11.27
N LYS A 13 8.70 7.37 -11.73
CA LYS A 13 7.31 7.81 -11.97
C LYS A 13 6.55 7.95 -10.65
N ARG A 14 6.37 6.87 -9.89
CA ARG A 14 5.65 6.92 -8.59
C ARG A 14 6.50 7.59 -7.51
N GLY A 15 7.81 7.36 -7.53
CA GLY A 15 8.75 7.92 -6.55
C GLY A 15 8.92 9.43 -6.63
N GLU A 16 8.44 10.12 -7.69
CA GLU A 16 8.56 11.57 -7.82
C GLU A 16 7.99 12.32 -6.61
N THR A 17 6.88 11.84 -6.04
CA THR A 17 6.28 12.47 -4.86
C THR A 17 7.22 12.41 -3.66
N MET A 18 7.88 11.27 -3.43
CA MET A 18 8.87 11.11 -2.38
C MET A 18 10.14 11.92 -2.66
N MET A 19 10.59 11.98 -3.92
CA MET A 19 11.72 12.82 -4.32
C MET A 19 11.48 14.30 -3.99
N ARG A 20 10.24 14.81 -4.23
CA ARG A 20 9.84 16.19 -3.87
C ARG A 20 9.90 16.44 -2.37
N VAL A 21 9.51 15.47 -1.55
CA VAL A 21 9.64 15.56 -0.09
C VAL A 21 11.11 15.57 0.31
N LEU A 22 11.90 14.60 -0.15
CA LEU A 22 13.29 14.39 0.24
C LEU A 22 14.18 15.60 -0.07
N GLN A 23 14.01 16.23 -1.24
CA GLN A 23 14.84 17.34 -1.63
C GLN A 23 14.66 18.61 -0.75
N LYS A 24 13.58 18.71 0.03
CA LYS A 24 13.28 19.83 0.91
C LYS A 24 13.20 19.46 2.39
N HIS A 25 13.24 18.16 2.72
CA HIS A 25 13.14 17.71 4.10
C HIS A 25 14.34 18.19 4.94
N PRO A 26 14.13 18.69 6.17
CA PRO A 26 15.23 19.21 7.00
C PRO A 26 16.24 18.13 7.40
N ASP A 27 15.80 16.89 7.59
CA ASP A 27 16.61 15.77 8.11
C ASP A 27 17.09 14.78 7.02
N ALA A 28 16.72 14.98 5.77
CA ALA A 28 17.09 14.08 4.67
C ALA A 28 17.44 14.83 3.40
N GLU A 29 18.10 14.14 2.47
CA GLU A 29 18.42 14.63 1.13
C GLU A 29 18.29 13.52 0.11
N LEU A 30 17.77 13.86 -1.08
CA LEU A 30 17.78 12.97 -2.25
C LEU A 30 19.18 12.96 -2.85
N VAL A 31 19.78 11.77 -3.02
CA VAL A 31 21.17 11.65 -3.51
C VAL A 31 21.31 10.79 -4.75
N ALA A 32 20.31 9.97 -5.09
CA ALA A 32 20.34 9.11 -6.26
C ALA A 32 18.92 8.75 -6.71
N ILE A 33 18.76 8.49 -8.01
CA ILE A 33 17.52 7.98 -8.62
C ILE A 33 17.88 6.74 -9.43
N CYS A 34 17.01 5.72 -9.42
CA CYS A 34 17.17 4.52 -10.26
C CYS A 34 15.87 4.21 -11.00
N ASP A 35 15.97 4.03 -12.31
CA ASP A 35 14.89 3.48 -13.15
C ASP A 35 15.50 2.90 -14.41
N ASN A 36 14.86 1.89 -15.03
CA ASN A 36 15.31 1.30 -16.28
C ASN A 36 14.33 1.53 -17.45
N PHE A 37 13.26 2.27 -17.21
CA PHE A 37 12.28 2.61 -18.23
C PHE A 37 12.53 4.01 -18.77
N GLU A 38 12.83 4.12 -20.09
CA GLU A 38 13.25 5.38 -20.72
C GLU A 38 12.36 6.60 -20.40
N PRO A 39 11.01 6.51 -20.46
CA PRO A 39 10.16 7.65 -20.11
C PRO A 39 10.27 8.05 -18.62
N ALA A 40 10.59 7.13 -17.73
CA ALA A 40 10.82 7.43 -16.31
C ALA A 40 12.20 8.08 -16.10
N LEU A 41 13.21 7.68 -16.86
CA LEU A 41 14.53 8.32 -16.86
C LEU A 41 14.44 9.77 -17.39
N GLU A 42 13.71 10.01 -18.47
CA GLU A 42 13.44 11.37 -18.96
C GLU A 42 12.76 12.24 -17.90
N ARG A 43 11.79 11.67 -17.15
CA ARG A 43 11.14 12.33 -16.02
C ARG A 43 12.12 12.65 -14.89
N ALA A 44 13.02 11.72 -14.55
CA ALA A 44 14.06 11.92 -13.54
C ALA A 44 15.01 13.07 -13.95
N HIS A 45 15.46 13.10 -15.20
CA HIS A 45 16.29 14.19 -15.71
C HIS A 45 15.57 15.54 -15.69
N LYS A 46 14.28 15.57 -16.08
CA LYS A 46 13.45 16.78 -16.01
C LYS A 46 13.31 17.28 -14.58
N PHE A 47 13.07 16.36 -13.63
CA PHE A 47 12.99 16.66 -12.19
C PHE A 47 14.31 17.28 -11.69
N CYS A 48 15.44 16.65 -11.95
CA CYS A 48 16.75 17.16 -11.54
C CYS A 48 17.00 18.57 -12.10
N LYS A 49 16.67 18.80 -13.37
CA LYS A 49 16.80 20.11 -14.00
C LYS A 49 15.87 21.17 -13.37
N GLU A 50 14.62 20.81 -13.07
CA GLU A 50 13.64 21.71 -12.44
C GLU A 50 14.12 22.21 -11.07
N PHE A 51 14.71 21.32 -10.28
CA PHE A 51 15.17 21.63 -8.92
C PHE A 51 16.66 21.96 -8.80
N GLY A 52 17.39 21.99 -9.91
CA GLY A 52 18.84 22.29 -9.93
C GLY A 52 19.67 21.25 -9.14
N LEU A 53 19.27 19.98 -9.19
CA LEU A 53 19.93 18.89 -8.49
C LEU A 53 21.03 18.26 -9.36
N ASP A 54 22.22 18.07 -8.76
CA ASP A 54 23.33 17.33 -9.35
C ASP A 54 23.46 16.01 -8.59
N ILE A 55 22.66 15.01 -8.99
CA ILE A 55 22.60 13.69 -8.38
C ILE A 55 22.73 12.60 -9.44
N GLU A 56 23.20 11.41 -9.02
CA GLU A 56 23.39 10.27 -9.91
C GLU A 56 22.05 9.64 -10.30
N ILE A 57 21.92 9.29 -11.59
CA ILE A 57 20.79 8.55 -12.14
C ILE A 57 21.30 7.22 -12.66
N PHE A 58 20.81 6.13 -12.08
CA PHE A 58 21.19 4.74 -12.36
C PHE A 58 20.13 4.04 -13.21
N THR A 59 20.56 3.14 -14.08
CA THR A 59 19.68 2.23 -14.83
C THR A 59 19.64 0.83 -14.22
N GLU A 60 20.69 0.47 -13.46
CA GLU A 60 20.82 -0.85 -12.84
C GLU A 60 20.75 -0.74 -11.32
N PHE A 61 19.89 -1.57 -10.71
CA PHE A 61 19.70 -1.57 -9.26
C PHE A 61 20.98 -1.93 -8.50
N ASP A 62 21.82 -2.81 -9.07
CA ASP A 62 23.05 -3.26 -8.43
C ASP A 62 24.08 -2.14 -8.31
N ASP A 63 24.15 -1.27 -9.28
CA ASP A 63 25.00 -0.08 -9.22
C ASP A 63 24.43 0.94 -8.26
N PHE A 64 23.10 1.17 -8.32
CA PHE A 64 22.38 2.07 -7.43
C PHE A 64 22.53 1.70 -5.95
N ILE A 65 22.35 0.43 -5.59
CA ILE A 65 22.38 0.00 -4.19
C ILE A 65 23.78 0.05 -3.56
N ASN A 66 24.82 0.04 -4.38
CA ASN A 66 26.22 0.20 -3.96
C ASN A 66 26.62 1.67 -3.81
N TYR A 67 25.77 2.63 -4.20
CA TYR A 67 26.05 4.04 -4.01
C TYR A 67 26.08 4.43 -2.54
N ASP A 68 26.80 5.51 -2.21
CA ASP A 68 26.92 6.02 -0.83
C ASP A 68 25.62 6.68 -0.40
N MET A 69 24.76 5.91 0.27
CA MET A 69 23.48 6.34 0.84
C MET A 69 23.10 5.52 2.06
N ASP A 70 22.24 6.06 2.91
CA ASP A 70 21.77 5.43 4.15
C ASP A 70 20.51 4.58 3.93
N ALA A 71 19.66 5.00 2.98
CA ALA A 71 18.34 4.41 2.80
C ALA A 71 17.88 4.48 1.34
N VAL A 72 16.90 3.65 1.01
CA VAL A 72 16.24 3.63 -0.29
C VAL A 72 14.72 3.67 -0.14
N VAL A 73 14.07 4.35 -1.10
CA VAL A 73 12.64 4.27 -1.34
C VAL A 73 12.41 3.40 -2.56
N LEU A 74 11.58 2.37 -2.42
CA LEU A 74 11.18 1.49 -3.52
C LEU A 74 9.79 1.88 -3.99
N ALA A 75 9.70 2.41 -5.20
CA ALA A 75 8.47 2.84 -5.86
C ALA A 75 8.39 2.32 -7.31
N ASN A 76 9.10 1.24 -7.59
CA ASN A 76 9.09 0.47 -8.84
C ASN A 76 7.78 -0.36 -8.98
N PHE A 77 7.78 -1.42 -9.77
CA PHE A 77 6.61 -2.28 -9.90
C PHE A 77 6.34 -3.06 -8.62
N ALA A 78 5.06 -3.06 -8.19
CA ALA A 78 4.64 -3.61 -6.89
C ALA A 78 4.99 -5.10 -6.70
N ASN A 79 4.99 -5.88 -7.77
CA ASN A 79 5.38 -7.29 -7.74
C ASN A 79 6.89 -7.54 -7.59
N GLU A 80 7.69 -6.48 -7.56
CA GLU A 80 9.15 -6.56 -7.42
C GLU A 80 9.67 -5.96 -6.11
N HIS A 81 8.81 -5.36 -5.27
CA HIS A 81 9.24 -4.68 -4.05
C HIS A 81 10.01 -5.58 -3.08
N ALA A 82 9.48 -6.77 -2.78
CA ALA A 82 10.09 -7.65 -1.79
C ALA A 82 11.53 -8.07 -2.13
N PRO A 83 11.85 -8.59 -3.32
CA PRO A 83 13.22 -8.96 -3.65
C PRO A 83 14.20 -7.77 -3.62
N PHE A 84 13.77 -6.58 -4.05
CA PHE A 84 14.61 -5.38 -3.96
C PHE A 84 14.79 -4.89 -2.53
N ALA A 85 13.75 -4.96 -1.69
CA ALA A 85 13.84 -4.61 -0.27
C ALA A 85 14.81 -5.52 0.48
N VAL A 86 14.72 -6.84 0.27
CA VAL A 86 15.65 -7.84 0.83
C VAL A 86 17.09 -7.53 0.42
N LYS A 87 17.31 -7.25 -0.87
CA LYS A 87 18.64 -6.93 -1.39
C LYS A 87 19.19 -5.64 -0.80
N ALA A 88 18.37 -4.62 -0.66
CA ALA A 88 18.73 -3.33 -0.07
C ALA A 88 19.11 -3.47 1.41
N MET A 89 18.31 -4.16 2.21
CA MET A 89 18.58 -4.38 3.62
C MET A 89 19.87 -5.19 3.83
N LYS A 90 20.11 -6.23 3.00
CA LYS A 90 21.37 -6.98 3.02
C LYS A 90 22.60 -6.15 2.63
N ALA A 91 22.40 -5.10 1.83
CA ALA A 91 23.44 -4.12 1.52
C ALA A 91 23.59 -3.01 2.60
N GLY A 92 22.92 -3.17 3.76
CA GLY A 92 23.00 -2.24 4.88
C GLY A 92 22.21 -0.94 4.68
N LYS A 93 21.18 -0.93 3.83
CA LYS A 93 20.33 0.24 3.59
C LYS A 93 18.99 0.06 4.31
N HIS A 94 18.50 1.13 4.95
CA HIS A 94 17.11 1.20 5.41
C HIS A 94 16.18 1.28 4.20
N VAL A 95 14.94 0.78 4.33
CA VAL A 95 14.00 0.67 3.21
C VAL A 95 12.65 1.28 3.58
N MET A 96 12.13 2.14 2.71
CA MET A 96 10.71 2.44 2.61
C MET A 96 10.19 1.81 1.33
N SER A 97 9.18 0.93 1.42
CA SER A 97 8.57 0.29 0.26
C SER A 97 7.18 0.84 0.00
N GLU A 98 6.90 1.20 -1.24
CA GLU A 98 5.54 1.41 -1.73
C GLU A 98 4.73 0.12 -1.69
N VAL A 99 3.43 0.24 -1.87
CA VAL A 99 2.51 -0.89 -1.94
C VAL A 99 2.75 -1.69 -3.22
N LEU A 100 2.80 -3.03 -3.18
CA LEU A 100 2.50 -3.96 -2.11
C LEU A 100 3.78 -4.54 -1.48
N PRO A 101 3.72 -5.09 -0.23
CA PRO A 101 4.92 -5.53 0.45
C PRO A 101 5.50 -6.82 -0.14
N CYS A 102 4.66 -7.73 -0.64
CA CYS A 102 5.05 -9.03 -1.18
C CYS A 102 3.95 -9.61 -2.08
N GLN A 103 4.29 -10.51 -2.99
CA GLN A 103 3.34 -11.19 -3.87
C GLN A 103 3.10 -12.68 -3.51
N ASN A 104 3.85 -13.22 -2.56
CA ASN A 104 3.69 -14.58 -2.04
C ASN A 104 4.19 -14.70 -0.60
N PRO A 105 3.82 -15.77 0.13
CA PRO A 105 4.25 -15.96 1.51
C PRO A 105 5.76 -16.14 1.70
N ALA A 106 6.48 -16.72 0.73
CA ALA A 106 7.94 -16.87 0.83
C ALA A 106 8.64 -15.51 0.84
N GLU A 107 8.15 -14.54 0.06
CA GLU A 107 8.64 -13.17 0.08
C GLU A 107 8.34 -12.48 1.43
N ALA A 108 7.16 -12.69 2.02
CA ALA A 108 6.83 -12.19 3.36
C ALA A 108 7.81 -12.72 4.42
N VAL A 109 8.13 -14.03 4.39
CA VAL A 109 9.15 -14.63 5.26
C VAL A 109 10.52 -13.98 5.04
N ALA A 110 10.95 -13.85 3.78
CA ALA A 110 12.24 -13.27 3.46
C ALA A 110 12.38 -11.81 3.92
N LEU A 111 11.32 -11.00 3.78
CA LEU A 111 11.30 -9.61 4.28
C LEU A 111 11.49 -9.55 5.79
N VAL A 112 10.69 -10.32 6.54
CA VAL A 112 10.75 -10.31 8.01
C VAL A 112 12.11 -10.80 8.49
N GLU A 113 12.59 -11.93 7.99
CA GLU A 113 13.89 -12.48 8.42
C GLU A 113 15.05 -11.53 8.07
N THR A 114 15.02 -10.92 6.89
CA THR A 114 16.07 -9.96 6.51
C THR A 114 16.05 -8.72 7.39
N ALA A 115 14.88 -8.20 7.73
CA ALA A 115 14.78 -7.05 8.65
C ALA A 115 15.29 -7.40 10.04
N GLU A 116 14.95 -8.59 10.58
CA GLU A 116 15.46 -9.10 11.86
C GLU A 116 16.98 -9.31 11.85
N GLU A 117 17.51 -9.97 10.80
CA GLU A 117 18.93 -10.30 10.67
C GLU A 117 19.84 -9.10 10.50
N THR A 118 19.39 -8.11 9.72
CA THR A 118 20.21 -6.93 9.41
C THR A 118 20.03 -5.80 10.39
N GLY A 119 18.92 -5.77 11.12
CA GLY A 119 18.53 -4.63 11.97
C GLY A 119 18.21 -3.36 11.18
N MET A 120 18.08 -3.46 9.85
CA MET A 120 17.70 -2.31 9.03
C MET A 120 16.22 -1.97 9.23
N VAL A 121 15.92 -0.68 9.28
CA VAL A 121 14.54 -0.21 9.32
C VAL A 121 13.88 -0.51 7.98
N TYR A 122 12.78 -1.26 8.03
CA TYR A 122 11.83 -1.38 6.91
C TYR A 122 10.56 -0.65 7.31
N THR A 123 10.05 0.20 6.42
CA THR A 123 8.73 0.82 6.56
C THR A 123 7.90 0.64 5.30
N TYR A 124 6.60 0.63 5.48
CA TYR A 124 5.64 0.44 4.41
C TYR A 124 4.83 1.70 4.16
N ALA A 125 4.86 2.19 2.92
CA ALA A 125 4.24 3.45 2.53
C ALA A 125 2.77 3.28 2.15
N GLU A 126 1.96 2.60 3.02
CA GLU A 126 0.51 2.55 2.85
C GLU A 126 -0.09 3.93 3.14
N ASN A 127 -0.17 4.74 2.11
CA ASN A 127 -0.52 6.14 2.22
C ASN A 127 -1.95 6.40 2.73
N TYR A 128 -2.90 5.47 2.56
CA TYR A 128 -4.26 5.60 3.10
C TYR A 128 -4.30 5.60 4.63
N CYS A 129 -3.29 5.05 5.31
CA CYS A 129 -3.15 5.18 6.75
C CYS A 129 -2.88 6.61 7.21
N TYR A 130 -2.39 7.47 6.32
CA TYR A 130 -1.89 8.81 6.62
C TYR A 130 -2.70 9.93 5.95
N MET A 131 -3.84 9.63 5.34
CA MET A 131 -4.79 10.66 4.94
C MET A 131 -5.35 11.36 6.18
N SER A 132 -5.70 12.63 6.08
CA SER A 132 -6.06 13.46 7.25
C SER A 132 -7.19 12.84 8.08
N ASP A 133 -8.21 12.34 7.42
CA ASP A 133 -9.36 11.69 8.05
C ASP A 133 -8.98 10.35 8.72
N THR A 134 -8.31 9.46 8.01
CA THR A 134 -7.93 8.15 8.57
C THR A 134 -6.85 8.25 9.63
N PHE A 135 -5.92 9.18 9.50
CA PHE A 135 -4.89 9.40 10.52
C PHE A 135 -5.49 9.99 11.81
N GLU A 136 -6.47 10.90 11.70
CA GLU A 136 -7.20 11.38 12.85
C GLU A 136 -8.03 10.27 13.52
N MET A 137 -8.71 9.42 12.74
CA MET A 137 -9.41 8.24 13.27
C MET A 137 -8.45 7.32 14.03
N TRP A 138 -7.23 7.09 13.51
CA TRP A 138 -6.21 6.32 14.20
C TRP A 138 -5.79 6.95 15.54
N ARG A 139 -5.57 8.25 15.56
CA ARG A 139 -5.26 8.98 16.81
C ARG A 139 -6.39 8.87 17.83
N ARG A 140 -7.64 9.04 17.41
CA ARG A 140 -8.84 8.91 18.26
C ARG A 140 -9.00 7.49 18.81
N PHE A 141 -8.78 6.49 17.96
CA PHE A 141 -8.82 5.09 18.38
C PHE A 141 -7.72 4.78 19.41
N LYS A 142 -6.48 5.19 19.14
CA LYS A 142 -5.34 5.02 20.05
C LYS A 142 -5.55 5.74 21.39
N ASN A 143 -6.32 6.82 21.39
CA ASN A 143 -6.72 7.54 22.61
C ASN A 143 -7.83 6.80 23.43
N GLY A 144 -8.43 5.76 22.87
CA GLY A 144 -9.45 4.95 23.52
C GLY A 144 -10.88 5.47 23.37
N ASP A 145 -11.14 6.42 22.50
CA ASP A 145 -12.42 7.16 22.39
C ASP A 145 -13.62 6.23 22.14
N ILE A 146 -13.45 5.11 21.43
CA ILE A 146 -14.54 4.17 21.15
C ILE A 146 -14.38 2.80 21.84
N GLY A 147 -13.38 2.66 22.72
CA GLY A 147 -13.10 1.40 23.41
C GLY A 147 -12.52 0.31 22.50
N GLU A 148 -12.84 -0.96 22.76
CA GLU A 148 -12.36 -2.11 22.00
C GLU A 148 -13.10 -2.23 20.66
N LEU A 149 -12.37 -2.51 19.58
CA LEU A 149 -12.98 -2.77 18.27
C LEU A 149 -13.74 -4.09 18.29
N HIS A 150 -15.00 -4.06 17.82
CA HIS A 150 -15.81 -5.24 17.59
C HIS A 150 -15.99 -5.56 16.11
N PHE A 151 -16.23 -4.52 15.29
CA PHE A 151 -16.45 -4.65 13.86
C PHE A 151 -15.92 -3.42 13.13
N ALA A 152 -15.43 -3.62 11.91
CA ALA A 152 -15.12 -2.52 11.01
C ALA A 152 -15.56 -2.83 9.58
N GLN A 153 -15.97 -1.79 8.87
CA GLN A 153 -16.16 -1.80 7.42
C GLN A 153 -15.14 -0.84 6.82
N CYS A 154 -14.47 -1.30 5.78
CA CYS A 154 -13.49 -0.48 5.09
C CYS A 154 -13.50 -0.79 3.59
N ASP A 155 -13.36 0.25 2.80
CA ASP A 155 -13.37 0.08 1.36
C ASP A 155 -12.41 1.03 0.64
N TYR A 156 -11.94 0.54 -0.49
CA TYR A 156 -11.20 1.28 -1.49
C TYR A 156 -11.79 1.01 -2.87
N ILE A 157 -12.71 1.86 -3.29
CA ILE A 157 -13.43 1.75 -4.56
C ILE A 157 -12.90 2.81 -5.50
N HIS A 158 -12.05 2.40 -6.44
CA HIS A 158 -11.35 3.32 -7.34
C HIS A 158 -11.42 2.83 -8.78
N ASP A 159 -12.31 3.42 -9.58
CA ASP A 159 -12.41 3.14 -11.00
C ASP A 159 -11.24 3.74 -11.77
N CYS A 160 -10.24 2.92 -12.08
CA CYS A 160 -9.10 3.27 -12.92
C CYS A 160 -9.30 2.88 -14.39
N SER A 161 -10.51 2.49 -14.83
CA SER A 161 -10.70 1.99 -16.19
C SER A 161 -10.32 2.99 -17.28
N ALA A 162 -10.48 4.29 -17.03
CA ALA A 162 -10.07 5.35 -17.96
C ALA A 162 -8.53 5.43 -18.12
N ASP A 163 -7.79 5.20 -17.04
CA ASP A 163 -6.34 5.31 -17.00
C ASP A 163 -5.62 3.97 -17.22
N TRP A 164 -6.39 2.86 -17.27
CA TRP A 164 -5.81 1.51 -17.25
C TRP A 164 -4.86 1.24 -18.41
N LEU A 165 -5.19 1.76 -19.59
CA LEU A 165 -4.35 1.63 -20.78
C LEU A 165 -2.99 2.33 -20.60
N ALA A 166 -2.98 3.53 -19.99
CA ALA A 166 -1.76 4.26 -19.66
C ALA A 166 -0.96 3.58 -18.54
N LEU A 167 -1.66 3.02 -17.54
CA LEU A 167 -1.04 2.30 -16.41
C LEU A 167 -0.41 0.97 -16.81
N THR A 168 -0.92 0.33 -17.86
CA THR A 168 -0.44 -0.96 -18.36
C THR A 168 0.37 -0.86 -19.65
N TYR A 169 0.59 0.35 -20.15
CA TYR A 169 1.32 0.60 -21.40
C TYR A 169 0.72 -0.10 -22.62
N GLY A 170 -0.60 -0.37 -22.61
CA GLY A 170 -1.29 -1.15 -23.63
C GLY A 170 -0.81 -2.61 -23.71
N ASP A 171 -0.13 -3.11 -22.69
CA ASP A 171 0.38 -4.48 -22.62
C ASP A 171 -0.55 -5.38 -21.79
N THR A 172 -1.17 -6.35 -22.44
CA THR A 172 -2.06 -7.34 -21.80
C THR A 172 -1.31 -8.25 -20.81
N GLU A 173 0.02 -8.36 -20.96
CA GLU A 173 0.89 -9.14 -20.09
C GLU A 173 1.49 -8.33 -18.92
N HIS A 174 1.21 -7.04 -18.83
CA HIS A 174 1.66 -6.19 -17.75
C HIS A 174 1.26 -6.76 -16.38
N TRP A 175 2.12 -6.59 -15.37
CA TRP A 175 1.90 -7.17 -14.03
C TRP A 175 0.55 -6.75 -13.41
N ARG A 176 0.07 -5.53 -13.66
CA ARG A 176 -1.24 -5.05 -13.19
C ARG A 176 -2.41 -5.88 -13.72
N ASN A 177 -2.29 -6.43 -14.94
CA ASN A 177 -3.29 -7.32 -15.53
C ASN A 177 -3.23 -8.74 -14.92
N LYS A 178 -2.24 -9.02 -14.07
CA LYS A 178 -2.05 -10.29 -13.36
C LYS A 178 -2.26 -10.18 -11.86
N MET A 179 -2.67 -9.02 -11.37
CA MET A 179 -3.07 -8.87 -9.97
C MET A 179 -4.37 -9.63 -9.71
N PRO A 180 -4.42 -10.48 -8.67
CA PRO A 180 -5.69 -11.05 -8.23
C PRO A 180 -6.58 -9.98 -7.59
N PRO A 181 -7.90 -10.19 -7.50
CA PRO A 181 -8.85 -9.18 -7.05
C PRO A 181 -8.60 -8.68 -5.61
N THR A 182 -7.95 -9.48 -4.78
CA THR A 182 -7.66 -9.18 -3.38
C THR A 182 -6.23 -8.66 -3.11
N PHE A 183 -5.41 -8.51 -4.16
CA PHE A 183 -4.00 -8.16 -3.99
C PHE A 183 -3.79 -6.72 -3.48
N TYR A 184 -4.64 -5.79 -3.90
CA TYR A 184 -4.54 -4.36 -3.57
C TYR A 184 -5.36 -3.96 -2.32
N CYS A 185 -5.67 -4.93 -1.44
CA CYS A 185 -6.50 -4.73 -0.25
C CYS A 185 -5.92 -3.77 0.78
N THR A 186 -4.63 -3.47 0.72
CA THR A 186 -3.97 -2.68 1.76
C THR A 186 -4.51 -1.27 1.88
N HIS A 187 -5.02 -0.67 0.80
CA HIS A 187 -5.67 0.64 0.86
C HIS A 187 -7.00 0.64 1.61
N SER A 188 -7.77 -0.44 1.55
CA SER A 188 -9.00 -0.58 2.35
C SER A 188 -8.68 -1.04 3.77
N LEU A 189 -7.89 -2.09 3.90
CA LEU A 189 -7.63 -2.80 5.15
C LEU A 189 -6.57 -2.14 6.04
N GLY A 190 -5.54 -1.54 5.43
CA GLY A 190 -4.37 -1.01 6.14
C GLY A 190 -4.72 -0.04 7.27
N PRO A 191 -5.52 1.02 7.03
CA PRO A 191 -5.89 1.95 8.09
C PRO A 191 -6.56 1.26 9.29
N VAL A 192 -7.47 0.30 9.03
CA VAL A 192 -8.18 -0.43 10.10
C VAL A 192 -7.24 -1.32 10.88
N LEU A 193 -6.31 -2.05 10.23
CA LEU A 193 -5.31 -2.88 10.92
C LEU A 193 -4.35 -2.05 11.79
N MET A 194 -3.98 -0.85 11.32
CA MET A 194 -3.18 0.06 12.12
C MET A 194 -3.94 0.58 13.34
N MET A 195 -5.22 0.92 13.18
CA MET A 195 -6.08 1.37 14.29
C MET A 195 -6.33 0.25 15.30
N ALA A 196 -6.73 -0.93 14.83
CA ALA A 196 -7.10 -2.06 15.68
C ALA A 196 -5.93 -2.61 16.53
N ASP A 197 -4.71 -2.41 16.08
CA ASP A 197 -3.47 -2.96 16.67
C ASP A 197 -3.59 -4.44 17.06
N SER A 198 -4.35 -5.20 16.29
CA SER A 198 -4.60 -6.61 16.45
C SER A 198 -4.32 -7.37 15.17
N ARG A 199 -3.71 -8.54 15.28
CA ARG A 199 -3.26 -9.34 14.14
C ARG A 199 -4.43 -10.02 13.42
N PRO A 200 -4.48 -10.04 12.07
CA PRO A 200 -5.41 -10.88 11.34
C PRO A 200 -5.03 -12.37 11.51
N VAL A 201 -6.04 -13.21 11.79
CA VAL A 201 -5.82 -14.66 12.04
C VAL A 201 -6.51 -15.56 11.02
N GLN A 202 -7.54 -15.05 10.35
CA GLN A 202 -8.30 -15.80 9.34
C GLN A 202 -8.93 -14.85 8.35
N VAL A 203 -9.04 -15.29 7.08
CA VAL A 203 -9.72 -14.56 6.02
C VAL A 203 -10.58 -15.47 5.17
N THR A 204 -11.73 -14.95 4.75
CA THR A 204 -12.58 -15.52 3.70
C THR A 204 -12.70 -14.49 2.58
N GLY A 205 -12.32 -14.86 1.35
CA GLY A 205 -12.34 -14.00 0.20
C GLY A 205 -13.50 -14.31 -0.74
N PHE A 206 -13.99 -13.26 -1.40
CA PHE A 206 -14.98 -13.32 -2.50
C PHE A 206 -14.51 -12.40 -3.62
N GLU A 207 -14.96 -12.66 -4.83
CA GLU A 207 -14.74 -11.76 -5.97
C GLU A 207 -16.03 -11.49 -6.75
N THR A 208 -16.13 -10.29 -7.32
CA THR A 208 -17.27 -9.90 -8.15
C THR A 208 -17.11 -10.39 -9.58
N LEU A 209 -18.16 -10.22 -10.38
CA LEU A 209 -18.10 -10.48 -11.82
C LEU A 209 -17.05 -9.59 -12.51
N PRO A 210 -16.42 -10.10 -13.59
CA PRO A 210 -15.55 -9.30 -14.46
C PRO A 210 -16.23 -8.06 -15.02
N MET A 211 -15.50 -6.96 -15.13
CA MET A 211 -16.01 -5.68 -15.61
C MET A 211 -15.56 -5.40 -17.05
N GLU A 212 -16.52 -5.23 -17.92
CA GLU A 212 -16.29 -5.02 -19.36
C GLU A 212 -15.42 -3.79 -19.69
N PRO A 213 -15.51 -2.65 -18.98
CA PRO A 213 -14.62 -1.52 -19.24
C PRO A 213 -13.13 -1.87 -19.14
N PHE A 214 -12.74 -2.69 -18.18
CA PHE A 214 -11.35 -3.14 -18.02
C PHE A 214 -10.93 -4.16 -19.09
N ARG A 215 -11.85 -5.01 -19.55
CA ARG A 215 -11.56 -5.92 -20.68
C ARG A 215 -11.25 -5.15 -21.96
N LYS A 216 -11.95 -4.05 -22.21
CA LYS A 216 -11.70 -3.20 -23.39
C LYS A 216 -10.35 -2.51 -23.39
N VAL A 217 -9.68 -2.41 -22.25
CA VAL A 217 -8.40 -1.74 -22.08
C VAL A 217 -7.25 -2.68 -21.66
N GLY A 218 -7.41 -3.99 -21.89
CA GLY A 218 -6.33 -4.97 -21.80
C GLY A 218 -6.34 -5.89 -20.58
N SER A 219 -7.31 -5.77 -19.66
CA SER A 219 -7.42 -6.70 -18.54
C SER A 219 -8.19 -7.96 -18.91
N ALA A 220 -7.50 -9.07 -19.14
CA ALA A 220 -8.11 -10.35 -19.52
C ALA A 220 -9.12 -10.88 -18.49
N THR A 221 -8.90 -10.63 -17.21
CA THR A 221 -9.82 -11.01 -16.13
C THR A 221 -10.93 -9.99 -15.89
N GLY A 222 -10.88 -8.81 -16.56
CA GLY A 222 -11.85 -7.74 -16.38
C GLY A 222 -11.75 -7.05 -15.01
N HIS A 223 -10.61 -7.16 -14.33
CA HIS A 223 -10.34 -6.50 -13.05
C HIS A 223 -11.50 -6.70 -12.05
N THR A 224 -11.75 -7.94 -11.65
CA THR A 224 -12.76 -8.28 -10.64
C THR A 224 -12.44 -7.58 -9.30
N ASN A 225 -13.47 -7.32 -8.48
CA ASN A 225 -13.26 -6.65 -7.20
C ASN A 225 -13.19 -7.68 -6.08
N GLY A 226 -12.33 -7.43 -5.10
CA GLY A 226 -12.15 -8.27 -3.92
C GLY A 226 -13.05 -7.85 -2.76
N ILE A 227 -13.61 -8.84 -2.07
CA ILE A 227 -14.33 -8.67 -0.80
C ILE A 227 -13.71 -9.65 0.19
N GLU A 228 -13.38 -9.18 1.37
CA GLU A 228 -12.70 -9.96 2.40
C GLU A 228 -13.43 -9.84 3.73
N MET A 229 -13.69 -10.98 4.37
CA MET A 229 -14.10 -11.06 5.76
C MET A 229 -12.92 -11.56 6.59
N ILE A 230 -12.39 -10.72 7.47
CA ILE A 230 -11.16 -10.98 8.22
C ILE A 230 -11.48 -11.02 9.70
N THR A 231 -11.03 -12.09 10.38
CA THR A 231 -11.10 -12.18 11.84
C THR A 231 -9.75 -11.79 12.43
N LEU A 232 -9.78 -10.93 13.46
CA LEU A 232 -8.61 -10.52 14.22
C LEU A 232 -8.39 -11.43 15.44
N GLU A 233 -7.19 -11.40 15.99
CA GLU A 233 -6.80 -12.22 17.16
C GLU A 233 -7.61 -11.87 18.42
N ASN A 234 -8.03 -10.61 18.59
CA ASN A 234 -8.92 -10.17 19.66
C ASN A 234 -10.40 -10.53 19.43
N GLY A 235 -10.73 -11.18 18.31
CA GLY A 235 -12.10 -11.59 17.95
C GLY A 235 -12.89 -10.58 17.13
N ALA A 236 -12.38 -9.36 16.91
CA ALA A 236 -13.04 -8.40 16.02
C ALA A 236 -13.08 -8.91 14.58
N VAL A 237 -14.06 -8.44 13.81
CA VAL A 237 -14.23 -8.80 12.40
C VAL A 237 -14.15 -7.55 11.53
N ILE A 238 -13.47 -7.67 10.40
CA ILE A 238 -13.35 -6.62 9.40
C ILE A 238 -13.98 -7.07 8.09
N GLU A 239 -14.86 -6.25 7.52
CA GLU A 239 -15.30 -6.32 6.14
C GLU A 239 -14.47 -5.35 5.31
N SER A 240 -13.76 -5.86 4.30
CA SER A 240 -12.92 -5.07 3.39
C SER A 240 -13.39 -5.26 1.96
N ILE A 241 -13.59 -4.16 1.22
CA ILE A 241 -13.96 -4.17 -0.20
C ILE A 241 -12.99 -3.29 -0.98
N HIS A 242 -12.47 -3.79 -2.11
CA HIS A 242 -11.63 -2.97 -2.97
C HIS A 242 -11.73 -3.37 -4.44
N GLY A 243 -11.44 -2.41 -5.30
CA GLY A 243 -11.41 -2.61 -6.74
C GLY A 243 -11.95 -1.43 -7.55
N GLY A 244 -12.30 -1.70 -8.81
CA GLY A 244 -12.63 -0.69 -9.80
C GLY A 244 -14.12 -0.38 -9.95
N LEU A 245 -14.95 -0.65 -8.95
CA LEU A 245 -16.36 -0.22 -8.94
C LEU A 245 -16.44 1.31 -8.93
N LYS A 246 -17.63 1.85 -9.25
CA LYS A 246 -17.82 3.30 -9.38
C LYS A 246 -18.48 3.88 -8.13
N ARG A 247 -17.83 4.91 -7.55
CA ARG A 247 -18.34 5.67 -6.42
C ARG A 247 -17.71 7.07 -6.38
N PRO A 248 -18.40 8.10 -5.81
CA PRO A 248 -17.86 9.47 -5.76
C PRO A 248 -16.58 9.60 -4.92
N LYS A 249 -16.55 9.00 -3.72
CA LYS A 249 -15.34 8.97 -2.86
C LYS A 249 -14.72 7.57 -2.89
N ASN A 250 -13.39 7.51 -2.98
CA ASN A 250 -12.67 6.24 -3.15
C ASN A 250 -12.64 5.39 -1.88
N ASN A 251 -12.67 5.99 -0.69
CA ASN A 251 -12.43 5.29 0.56
C ASN A 251 -13.44 5.68 1.65
N TYR A 252 -14.00 4.68 2.31
CA TYR A 252 -14.77 4.85 3.54
C TYR A 252 -14.32 3.85 4.59
N TYR A 253 -14.28 4.32 5.83
CA TYR A 253 -13.91 3.54 7.00
C TYR A 253 -14.94 3.78 8.09
N SER A 254 -15.42 2.70 8.69
CA SER A 254 -16.39 2.70 9.78
C SER A 254 -15.95 1.71 10.84
N LEU A 255 -15.66 2.20 12.03
CA LEU A 255 -15.21 1.40 13.17
C LEU A 255 -16.28 1.42 14.26
N TYR A 256 -16.70 0.27 14.69
CA TYR A 256 -17.71 0.03 15.74
C TYR A 256 -17.00 -0.54 16.96
N GLY A 257 -16.82 0.27 17.98
CA GLY A 257 -16.19 -0.09 19.22
C GLY A 257 -17.20 -0.39 20.34
N SER A 258 -16.71 -0.88 21.47
CA SER A 258 -17.52 -1.21 22.65
C SER A 258 -18.16 0.03 23.31
N MET A 259 -17.63 1.24 23.02
CA MET A 259 -18.07 2.49 23.63
C MET A 259 -18.48 3.54 22.60
N GLY A 260 -18.37 3.25 21.29
CA GLY A 260 -18.70 4.25 20.29
C GLY A 260 -18.38 3.85 18.86
N TYR A 261 -18.35 4.87 17.99
CA TYR A 261 -18.16 4.74 16.56
C TYR A 261 -17.21 5.81 16.04
N LEU A 262 -16.33 5.43 15.11
CA LEU A 262 -15.53 6.34 14.30
C LEU A 262 -15.78 6.08 12.81
N GLY A 263 -15.92 7.14 12.02
CA GLY A 263 -16.01 7.00 10.57
C GLY A 263 -15.59 8.26 9.85
N ASN A 264 -15.15 8.13 8.62
CA ASN A 264 -14.89 9.27 7.75
C ASN A 264 -16.11 9.55 6.85
N LEU A 265 -16.26 10.80 6.45
CA LEU A 265 -17.35 11.31 5.62
C LEU A 265 -16.87 11.64 4.21
N GLU A 266 -17.81 11.96 3.31
CA GLU A 266 -17.54 12.24 1.90
C GLU A 266 -16.57 13.40 1.67
N ASN A 267 -16.59 14.41 2.55
CA ASN A 267 -15.76 15.62 2.49
C ASN A 267 -14.45 15.52 3.32
N ASP A 268 -14.02 14.30 3.68
CA ASP A 268 -12.86 14.01 4.53
C ASP A 268 -12.99 14.50 5.98
N ASP A 269 -14.20 14.86 6.42
CA ASP A 269 -14.49 15.05 7.84
C ASP A 269 -14.51 13.71 8.59
N VAL A 270 -14.24 13.77 9.88
CA VAL A 270 -14.36 12.65 10.80
C VAL A 270 -15.65 12.76 11.60
N MET A 271 -16.38 11.66 11.69
CA MET A 271 -17.49 11.48 12.61
C MET A 271 -17.05 10.62 13.78
N CYS A 272 -17.18 11.13 14.99
CA CYS A 272 -17.02 10.37 16.22
C CYS A 272 -18.35 10.37 16.97
N TYR A 273 -18.77 9.17 17.40
CA TYR A 273 -19.92 9.02 18.30
C TYR A 273 -19.47 8.14 19.47
N PHE A 274 -19.71 8.60 20.69
CA PHE A 274 -19.35 7.86 21.90
C PHE A 274 -20.41 8.04 22.97
N GLU A 275 -20.58 7.02 23.79
CA GLU A 275 -21.47 7.06 24.93
C GLU A 275 -20.74 7.70 26.13
N ASP A 276 -21.36 8.72 26.69
CA ASP A 276 -20.91 9.44 27.88
C ASP A 276 -21.76 9.13 29.12
N GLY A 277 -22.63 8.12 29.04
CA GLY A 277 -23.60 7.76 30.04
C GLY A 277 -23.26 6.50 30.85
N THR A 278 -23.83 6.41 32.06
CA THR A 278 -23.81 5.20 32.89
C THR A 278 -24.92 4.24 32.48
N LEU A 279 -24.81 2.94 32.82
CA LEU A 279 -25.83 1.87 32.61
C LEU A 279 -27.25 2.28 33.07
N GLU A 280 -27.37 3.22 34.01
CA GLU A 280 -28.65 3.69 34.55
C GLU A 280 -29.39 4.65 33.58
N THR A 281 -28.74 5.06 32.53
CA THR A 281 -29.24 6.11 31.61
C THR A 281 -29.44 5.60 30.18
N ALA A 282 -29.73 4.32 29.98
CA ALA A 282 -29.99 3.70 28.69
C ALA A 282 -31.06 4.46 27.87
N GLY A 283 -30.63 5.00 26.71
CA GLY A 283 -31.44 5.78 25.77
C GLY A 283 -30.56 6.83 25.12
N ASP A 284 -30.80 7.22 23.93
CA ASP A 284 -30.24 8.23 23.01
C ASP A 284 -29.32 9.31 23.63
N ARG A 285 -28.17 8.92 24.19
CA ARG A 285 -27.28 9.77 25.00
C ARG A 285 -25.81 9.73 24.55
N GLY A 286 -25.58 9.46 23.29
CA GLY A 286 -24.24 9.59 22.75
C GLY A 286 -23.93 11.03 22.36
N THR A 287 -22.70 11.45 22.60
CA THR A 287 -22.16 12.68 22.00
C THR A 287 -21.71 12.39 20.59
N LYS A 288 -22.15 13.21 19.64
CA LYS A 288 -21.77 13.13 18.23
C LYS A 288 -20.93 14.35 17.86
N GLU A 289 -19.74 14.11 17.36
CA GLU A 289 -18.85 15.13 16.80
C GLU A 289 -18.67 14.91 15.30
N ILE A 290 -18.68 15.97 14.52
CA ILE A 290 -18.28 15.99 13.10
C ILE A 290 -17.39 17.19 12.90
N TYR A 291 -16.21 16.96 12.35
CA TYR A 291 -15.23 18.03 12.15
C TYR A 291 -14.19 17.66 11.07
N THR A 292 -13.59 18.69 10.48
CA THR A 292 -12.44 18.55 9.60
C THR A 292 -11.18 18.40 10.45
N PRO A 293 -10.40 17.34 10.29
CA PRO A 293 -9.17 17.11 11.06
C PRO A 293 -8.11 18.18 10.82
N GLU A 294 -7.42 18.60 11.89
CA GLU A 294 -6.22 19.42 11.77
C GLU A 294 -5.01 18.56 11.39
N PRO A 295 -4.09 19.06 10.55
CA PRO A 295 -2.89 18.34 10.18
C PRO A 295 -2.02 17.99 11.39
N PHE A 296 -1.55 16.75 11.49
CA PHE A 296 -0.71 16.27 12.60
C PHE A 296 0.65 16.98 12.65
N VAL A 297 1.34 17.06 11.50
CA VAL A 297 2.58 17.81 11.36
C VAL A 297 2.26 19.25 10.98
N SER A 298 3.06 20.20 11.48
CA SER A 298 2.82 21.61 11.20
C SER A 298 2.64 21.87 9.70
N VAL A 299 1.60 22.64 9.36
CA VAL A 299 1.31 23.07 7.98
C VAL A 299 2.54 23.69 7.31
N GLU A 300 3.37 24.39 8.10
CA GLU A 300 4.61 25.01 7.62
C GLU A 300 5.62 23.97 7.14
N LEU A 301 5.89 22.91 7.90
CA LEU A 301 6.81 21.85 7.48
C LEU A 301 6.28 21.12 6.25
N ARG A 302 5.00 20.79 6.21
CA ARG A 302 4.36 20.14 5.07
C ARG A 302 4.39 21.01 3.80
N ARG A 303 4.06 22.30 3.93
CA ARG A 303 4.14 23.28 2.82
C ARG A 303 5.56 23.55 2.37
N SER A 304 6.53 23.58 3.28
CA SER A 304 7.93 23.79 2.92
C SER A 304 8.47 22.70 2.00
N THR A 305 7.97 21.48 2.11
CA THR A 305 8.31 20.36 1.21
C THR A 305 7.57 20.41 -0.14
N GLY A 306 6.55 21.27 -0.28
CA GLY A 306 5.80 21.47 -1.53
C GLY A 306 4.88 20.30 -1.88
N MET A 307 4.47 19.49 -0.89
CA MET A 307 3.69 18.27 -1.13
C MET A 307 2.29 18.36 -0.57
N GLU A 308 1.33 18.29 -1.45
CA GLU A 308 -0.10 18.12 -1.13
C GLU A 308 -0.72 16.90 -1.87
N THR A 309 0.09 16.07 -2.56
CA THR A 309 -0.40 14.88 -3.26
C THR A 309 -1.00 13.88 -2.28
N HIS A 310 -2.09 13.24 -2.69
CA HIS A 310 -2.87 12.33 -1.86
C HIS A 310 -3.22 12.92 -0.47
N GLY A 311 -3.64 14.20 -0.43
CA GLY A 311 -3.97 14.86 0.83
C GLY A 311 -2.82 15.02 1.83
N GLY A 312 -1.56 14.93 1.36
CA GLY A 312 -0.36 15.02 2.18
C GLY A 312 0.13 13.68 2.75
N SER A 313 -0.54 12.58 2.47
CA SER A 313 -0.19 11.25 3.02
C SER A 313 1.19 10.75 2.57
N ASP A 314 1.62 11.05 1.34
CA ASP A 314 2.97 10.72 0.85
C ASP A 314 4.07 11.45 1.65
N PHE A 315 3.78 12.68 2.10
CA PHE A 315 4.66 13.40 3.02
C PHE A 315 4.78 12.65 4.35
N TYR A 316 3.67 12.25 4.96
CA TYR A 316 3.68 11.56 6.25
C TYR A 316 4.42 10.23 6.19
N ALA A 317 4.16 9.39 5.17
CA ALA A 317 4.88 8.14 4.99
C ALA A 317 6.40 8.35 4.93
N THR A 318 6.84 9.33 4.13
CA THR A 318 8.27 9.67 3.98
C THR A 318 8.84 10.28 5.27
N HIS A 319 8.12 11.19 5.92
CA HIS A 319 8.53 11.83 7.16
C HIS A 319 8.71 10.80 8.28
N PHE A 320 7.72 9.93 8.51
CA PHE A 320 7.78 8.92 9.56
C PHE A 320 8.87 7.89 9.33
N PHE A 321 9.17 7.53 8.07
CA PHE A 321 10.33 6.72 7.73
C PHE A 321 11.63 7.38 8.19
N ILE A 322 11.84 8.65 7.83
CA ILE A 322 13.02 9.43 8.23
C ILE A 322 13.13 9.50 9.77
N GLN A 323 12.02 9.80 10.45
CA GLN A 323 11.98 9.91 11.90
C GLN A 323 12.25 8.56 12.59
N LYS A 324 11.80 7.44 11.98
CA LYS A 324 12.06 6.07 12.47
C LYS A 324 13.54 5.74 12.44
N ILE A 325 14.23 6.05 11.32
CA ILE A 325 15.69 5.84 11.21
C ILE A 325 16.45 6.67 12.25
N LEU A 326 16.01 7.90 12.47
CA LEU A 326 16.65 8.82 13.43
C LEU A 326 16.29 8.55 14.89
N GLY A 327 15.41 7.59 15.18
CA GLY A 327 14.93 7.28 16.53
C GLY A 327 14.16 8.44 17.19
N LYS A 328 13.52 9.30 16.39
CA LYS A 328 12.70 10.41 16.86
C LYS A 328 11.26 9.96 17.16
N PRO A 329 10.49 10.69 18.02
CA PRO A 329 9.16 10.26 18.45
C PRO A 329 8.18 9.99 17.31
N ASP A 330 8.14 10.82 16.28
CA ASP A 330 7.21 10.66 15.17
C ASP A 330 7.43 9.36 14.38
N GLY A 331 8.60 8.72 14.53
CA GLY A 331 8.88 7.41 13.95
C GLY A 331 8.01 6.26 14.48
N GLU A 332 7.26 6.47 15.58
CA GLU A 332 6.30 5.49 16.11
C GLU A 332 5.12 5.24 15.14
N TRP A 333 4.79 6.24 14.31
CA TRP A 333 3.71 6.16 13.34
C TRP A 333 4.09 5.43 12.04
N ALA A 334 5.36 5.09 11.86
CA ALA A 334 5.81 4.33 10.69
C ALA A 334 5.34 2.88 10.74
N ILE A 335 4.79 2.39 9.63
CA ILE A 335 4.31 1.01 9.50
C ILE A 335 5.53 0.10 9.35
N ASP A 336 5.73 -0.83 10.27
CA ASP A 336 6.86 -1.76 10.26
C ASP A 336 6.66 -2.97 9.33
N VAL A 337 7.69 -3.82 9.22
CA VAL A 337 7.68 -4.99 8.35
C VAL A 337 6.58 -6.00 8.73
N TYR A 338 6.26 -6.16 10.01
CA TYR A 338 5.23 -7.10 10.45
C TYR A 338 3.83 -6.64 10.06
N LYS A 339 3.52 -5.36 10.30
CA LYS A 339 2.25 -4.77 9.87
C LYS A 339 2.10 -4.78 8.34
N ALA A 340 3.18 -4.48 7.61
CA ALA A 340 3.19 -4.54 6.15
C ALA A 340 2.83 -5.95 5.63
N VAL A 341 3.51 -6.99 6.14
CA VAL A 341 3.23 -8.37 5.69
C VAL A 341 1.86 -8.86 6.15
N GLU A 342 1.37 -8.47 7.35
CA GLU A 342 0.02 -8.77 7.79
C GLU A 342 -1.04 -8.24 6.82
N MET A 343 -0.89 -6.98 6.36
CA MET A 343 -1.77 -6.39 5.36
C MET A 343 -1.73 -7.16 4.04
N GLY A 344 -0.53 -7.43 3.52
CA GLY A 344 -0.36 -8.14 2.25
C GLY A 344 -0.87 -9.58 2.30
N LEU A 345 -0.61 -10.30 3.39
CA LEU A 345 -1.05 -11.69 3.56
C LEU A 345 -2.58 -11.81 3.59
N CYS A 346 -3.32 -10.83 4.11
CA CYS A 346 -4.78 -10.84 4.04
C CYS A 346 -5.25 -11.03 2.59
N GLY A 347 -4.77 -10.19 1.68
CA GLY A 347 -5.15 -10.28 0.26
C GLY A 347 -4.65 -11.56 -0.42
N LEU A 348 -3.43 -12.00 -0.15
CA LEU A 348 -2.88 -13.23 -0.72
C LEU A 348 -3.70 -14.47 -0.28
N PHE A 349 -4.05 -14.57 0.98
CA PHE A 349 -4.86 -15.69 1.49
C PHE A 349 -6.34 -15.55 1.14
N ALA A 350 -6.88 -14.33 1.00
CA ALA A 350 -8.21 -14.10 0.46
C ALA A 350 -8.33 -14.60 -0.99
N HIS A 351 -7.33 -14.35 -1.83
CA HIS A 351 -7.29 -14.91 -3.18
C HIS A 351 -7.31 -16.45 -3.17
N ARG A 352 -6.50 -17.06 -2.32
CA ARG A 352 -6.50 -18.52 -2.16
C ARG A 352 -7.84 -19.04 -1.64
N SER A 353 -8.54 -18.28 -0.80
CA SER A 353 -9.91 -18.60 -0.35
C SER A 353 -10.87 -18.60 -1.53
N ILE A 354 -10.84 -17.59 -2.40
CA ILE A 354 -11.64 -17.51 -3.63
C ILE A 354 -11.42 -18.76 -4.49
N LEU A 355 -10.17 -19.10 -4.78
CA LEU A 355 -9.81 -20.26 -5.61
C LEU A 355 -10.21 -21.61 -4.99
N LYS A 356 -10.46 -21.65 -3.68
CA LYS A 356 -10.95 -22.82 -2.93
C LYS A 356 -12.47 -22.79 -2.68
N GLY A 357 -13.22 -22.01 -3.41
CA GLY A 357 -14.66 -21.89 -3.24
C GLY A 357 -15.08 -21.17 -1.97
N ASN A 358 -14.36 -20.08 -1.65
CA ASN A 358 -14.62 -19.18 -0.53
C ASN A 358 -14.48 -19.84 0.84
N GLN A 359 -13.58 -20.82 0.97
CA GLN A 359 -13.31 -21.44 2.26
C GLN A 359 -12.44 -20.51 3.12
N PRO A 360 -12.70 -20.42 4.44
CA PRO A 360 -11.86 -19.65 5.35
C PRO A 360 -10.43 -20.21 5.39
N ILE A 361 -9.43 -19.31 5.36
CA ILE A 361 -8.02 -19.66 5.41
C ILE A 361 -7.36 -18.94 6.58
N LYS A 362 -6.55 -19.67 7.36
CA LYS A 362 -5.74 -19.10 8.45
C LYS A 362 -4.60 -18.25 7.89
N ILE A 363 -4.37 -17.11 8.52
CA ILE A 363 -3.25 -16.22 8.22
C ILE A 363 -2.13 -16.53 9.22
N PRO A 364 -0.89 -16.86 8.74
CA PRO A 364 0.24 -17.16 9.61
C PRO A 364 0.72 -15.91 10.38
N ASP A 365 1.32 -16.16 11.54
CA ASP A 365 2.01 -15.13 12.32
C ASP A 365 3.49 -15.11 11.95
N MET A 366 3.90 -14.13 11.14
CA MET A 366 5.29 -14.03 10.68
C MET A 366 6.29 -13.65 11.80
N ARG A 367 5.83 -13.39 13.03
CA ARG A 367 6.70 -13.29 14.22
C ARG A 367 7.14 -14.66 14.73
N LYS A 368 6.39 -15.72 14.38
CA LYS A 368 6.66 -17.09 14.81
C LYS A 368 7.50 -17.85 13.80
N LYS A 369 8.61 -18.40 14.26
CA LYS A 369 9.49 -19.20 13.40
C LYS A 369 8.78 -20.41 12.78
N GLU A 370 7.90 -21.05 13.54
CA GLU A 370 7.14 -22.21 13.10
C GLU A 370 6.25 -21.89 11.90
N ASP A 371 5.57 -20.74 11.93
CA ASP A 371 4.75 -20.28 10.83
C ASP A 371 5.62 -19.90 9.61
N ARG A 372 6.74 -19.22 9.82
CA ARG A 372 7.69 -18.91 8.75
C ARG A 372 8.23 -20.18 8.07
N ASP A 373 8.57 -21.20 8.83
CA ASP A 373 9.11 -22.47 8.29
C ASP A 373 8.08 -23.18 7.39
N LEU A 374 6.78 -23.07 7.69
CA LEU A 374 5.71 -23.64 6.85
C LEU A 374 5.59 -22.92 5.48
N TYR A 375 5.87 -21.62 5.44
CA TYR A 375 5.65 -20.78 4.25
C TYR A 375 6.93 -20.36 3.53
N ARG A 376 8.09 -20.74 4.02
CA ARG A 376 9.42 -20.37 3.48
C ARG A 376 9.58 -20.65 1.98
N ASN A 377 8.99 -21.72 1.49
CA ASN A 377 9.06 -22.15 0.11
C ASN A 377 7.74 -21.97 -0.66
N ASP A 378 6.78 -21.26 -0.08
CA ASP A 378 5.47 -21.01 -0.71
C ASP A 378 5.54 -19.80 -1.65
N VAL A 379 6.03 -20.04 -2.86
CA VAL A 379 6.16 -19.04 -3.94
C VAL A 379 4.92 -18.90 -4.79
N ALA A 380 3.80 -19.56 -4.44
CA ALA A 380 2.59 -19.56 -5.24
C ALA A 380 1.97 -18.16 -5.32
N CYS A 381 1.93 -17.59 -6.52
CA CYS A 381 1.32 -16.31 -6.88
C CYS A 381 0.86 -16.31 -8.34
N THR A 382 0.31 -15.23 -8.82
CA THR A 382 -0.21 -15.09 -10.19
C THR A 382 0.87 -14.73 -11.23
N ASP A 383 2.06 -14.34 -10.80
CA ASP A 383 3.19 -14.10 -11.68
C ASP A 383 3.96 -15.40 -11.96
N LYS A 384 3.86 -15.89 -13.21
CA LYS A 384 4.53 -17.12 -13.64
C LYS A 384 6.05 -17.05 -13.51
N LYS A 385 6.65 -15.86 -13.64
CA LYS A 385 8.11 -15.69 -13.55
C LYS A 385 8.60 -16.00 -12.12
N THR A 386 7.83 -15.61 -11.12
CA THR A 386 8.13 -15.86 -9.71
C THR A 386 7.65 -17.23 -9.24
N ALA A 387 6.43 -17.62 -9.60
CA ALA A 387 5.80 -18.84 -9.10
C ALA A 387 6.24 -20.12 -9.83
N GLY A 388 6.75 -20.02 -11.08
CA GLY A 388 7.08 -21.18 -11.90
C GLY A 388 5.88 -22.12 -12.09
N ASP A 389 6.02 -23.38 -11.67
CA ASP A 389 4.94 -24.39 -11.74
C ASP A 389 3.85 -24.18 -10.68
N SER A 390 4.06 -23.32 -9.69
CA SER A 390 3.10 -23.00 -8.63
C SER A 390 2.22 -21.79 -8.99
N VAL A 391 2.16 -21.39 -10.27
CA VAL A 391 1.38 -20.24 -10.72
C VAL A 391 -0.11 -20.44 -10.43
N LEU A 392 -0.73 -19.42 -9.81
CA LEU A 392 -2.15 -19.41 -9.49
C LEU A 392 -2.94 -18.70 -10.61
N PRO A 393 -4.19 -19.11 -10.87
CA PRO A 393 -5.11 -18.32 -11.69
C PRO A 393 -5.28 -16.90 -11.09
N VAL A 394 -5.38 -15.89 -11.95
CA VAL A 394 -5.59 -14.50 -11.50
C VAL A 394 -7.00 -14.28 -10.94
N SER A 395 -7.98 -15.04 -11.41
CA SER A 395 -9.40 -14.96 -11.04
C SER A 395 -10.01 -16.35 -11.06
N SER A 396 -11.10 -16.57 -10.34
CA SER A 396 -11.93 -17.78 -10.46
C SER A 396 -12.77 -17.78 -11.74
N TYR A 397 -12.89 -16.65 -12.42
CA TYR A 397 -13.57 -16.53 -13.71
C TYR A 397 -12.63 -16.79 -14.88
N PRO A 398 -13.14 -17.31 -16.01
CA PRO A 398 -12.33 -17.48 -17.22
C PRO A 398 -11.77 -16.14 -17.72
N ALA A 399 -10.48 -16.15 -18.06
CA ALA A 399 -9.85 -14.99 -18.69
C ALA A 399 -10.31 -14.86 -20.16
N TYR A 400 -10.45 -13.61 -20.62
CA TYR A 400 -10.63 -13.29 -22.02
C TYR A 400 -9.33 -13.55 -22.79
N VAL A 401 -9.42 -14.10 -23.99
CA VAL A 401 -8.25 -14.36 -24.84
C VAL A 401 -8.23 -13.31 -25.95
N TYR A 402 -7.29 -12.38 -25.86
CA TYR A 402 -7.10 -11.37 -26.91
C TYR A 402 -6.45 -11.98 -28.15
N SER A 403 -6.97 -11.62 -29.33
CA SER A 403 -6.29 -11.88 -30.61
C SER A 403 -5.05 -10.98 -30.75
N ASP A 404 -4.16 -11.34 -31.69
CA ASP A 404 -2.97 -10.51 -31.97
C ASP A 404 -3.34 -9.13 -32.50
N GLU A 405 -4.45 -9.02 -33.25
CA GLU A 405 -5.00 -7.74 -33.74
C GLU A 405 -5.47 -6.86 -32.59
N GLU A 406 -6.18 -7.40 -31.59
CA GLU A 406 -6.63 -6.66 -30.40
C GLU A 406 -5.45 -6.18 -29.56
N LYS A 407 -4.44 -7.02 -29.35
CA LYS A 407 -3.22 -6.63 -28.65
C LYS A 407 -2.47 -5.50 -29.37
N ALA A 408 -2.36 -5.60 -30.70
CA ALA A 408 -1.74 -4.56 -31.50
C ALA A 408 -2.53 -3.24 -31.46
N GLU A 409 -3.87 -3.30 -31.40
CA GLU A 409 -4.70 -2.10 -31.27
C GLU A 409 -4.54 -1.44 -29.89
N LEU A 410 -4.54 -2.18 -28.80
CA LEU A 410 -4.28 -1.65 -27.46
C LEU A 410 -2.92 -0.93 -27.38
N LYS A 411 -1.90 -1.50 -28.01
CA LYS A 411 -0.57 -0.89 -28.07
C LYS A 411 -0.58 0.42 -28.85
N ARG A 412 -1.25 0.45 -30.03
CA ARG A 412 -1.41 1.69 -30.83
C ARG A 412 -2.19 2.77 -30.08
N GLN A 413 -3.21 2.41 -29.32
CA GLN A 413 -3.97 3.36 -28.51
C GLN A 413 -3.10 3.95 -27.39
N TRP A 414 -2.30 3.15 -26.72
CA TRP A 414 -1.35 3.63 -25.72
C TRP A 414 -0.30 4.58 -26.32
N GLU A 415 0.27 4.25 -27.48
CA GLU A 415 1.26 5.11 -28.16
C GLU A 415 0.71 6.49 -28.52
N LYS A 416 -0.59 6.61 -28.80
CA LYS A 416 -1.25 7.91 -29.01
C LYS A 416 -1.34 8.71 -27.70
N ILE A 417 -1.76 8.08 -26.61
CA ILE A 417 -1.89 8.73 -25.28
C ILE A 417 -0.50 9.18 -24.78
N LYS A 418 0.52 8.35 -24.95
CA LYS A 418 1.91 8.66 -24.54
C LYS A 418 2.45 9.96 -25.16
N ASN A 419 2.01 10.33 -26.36
CA ASN A 419 2.48 11.51 -27.06
C ASN A 419 1.66 12.77 -26.75
N ASP A 420 0.52 12.64 -26.06
CA ASP A 420 -0.36 13.75 -25.67
C ASP A 420 -0.08 14.26 -24.24
N ASP A 421 0.74 13.54 -23.42
CA ASP A 421 1.25 13.92 -22.09
C ASP A 421 2.67 14.50 -22.17
#